data_7a5e8064b9e2c60cafc4ef9ea4b3eea9
#
_entry.id   7a5e8064b9e2c60cafc4ef9ea4b3eea9
#
_cell.length_a   1.000
_cell.length_b   1.000
_cell.length_c   1.000
_cell.angle_alpha   90.00
_cell.angle_beta   90.00
_cell.angle_gamma   90.00
#
_symmetry.space_group_name_H-M   'P 1'
#
loop_
_entity.id
_entity.type
_entity.pdbx_description
1 polymer ?
#
loop_
_entity_poly.entity_id
_entity_poly.type
_entity_poly.pdbx_seq_one_letter_code
_entity_poly.pdbx_strand_id
1 'polypeptide(L)'
;GKGRYLDDIRLPGMVYGAMLRSPYAHARIVSIDTSKALAHPNVAAVITAKDLETLGLAWMPTISYDTQAVLAGDKVRFQGQEVAFVIATDEYSANDALQLIDVEYDPLPAVVNARKALDPDAPLIRDDKTGQRDNLASPTWEAGDEEATDRAFAEADTVVTRDIIYPRCHPAPLETCGMIADFNPETGQLDIYNGNQAPHAHRTVYAHVAGLAEHMIRIKCQDIGGGFGNKVPVYPGYVCAIAGSIVAGVPVKWVEDRSENLLSTGFARDYVMHAEMCSKGGRITGLRVDVIAD
;
A
#
# COMPACT_ATOMS: atom_id res chain seq x y z
N GLY A 1 -16.28 -22.61 14.93
CA GLY A 1 -16.51 -21.90 13.97
C GLY A 1 -17.82 -21.64 13.25
N LYS A 2 -18.42 -20.44 13.50
CA LYS A 2 -19.55 -19.96 12.69
C LYS A 2 -19.19 -18.67 11.95
N GLY A 3 -17.94 -18.21 12.09
CA GLY A 3 -17.44 -17.04 11.37
C GLY A 3 -17.43 -17.28 9.87
N ARG A 4 -17.64 -16.22 9.11
CA ARG A 4 -17.63 -16.22 7.66
C ARG A 4 -16.69 -15.11 7.16
N TYR A 5 -15.55 -15.53 6.68
CA TYR A 5 -14.46 -14.66 6.25
C TYR A 5 -14.49 -14.46 4.73
N LEU A 6 -13.66 -13.55 4.24
CA LEU A 6 -13.63 -13.23 2.81
C LEU A 6 -13.37 -14.48 1.96
N ASP A 7 -12.46 -15.35 2.41
CA ASP A 7 -12.13 -16.55 1.64
C ASP A 7 -13.23 -17.60 1.58
N ASP A 8 -14.19 -17.55 2.50
CA ASP A 8 -15.39 -18.42 2.48
C ASP A 8 -16.43 -18.00 1.44
N ILE A 9 -16.32 -16.79 0.89
CA ILE A 9 -17.33 -16.24 -0.03
C ILE A 9 -17.07 -16.76 -1.44
N ARG A 10 -18.13 -17.25 -2.09
CA ARG A 10 -18.14 -17.66 -3.50
C ARG A 10 -19.36 -17.03 -4.16
N LEU A 11 -19.17 -16.37 -5.30
CA LEU A 11 -20.22 -15.79 -6.10
C LEU A 11 -20.34 -16.53 -7.45
N PRO A 12 -21.54 -16.59 -8.04
CA PRO A 12 -21.70 -17.22 -9.36
C PRO A 12 -20.82 -16.53 -10.43
N GLY A 13 -20.10 -17.32 -11.23
CA GLY A 13 -19.24 -16.83 -12.29
C GLY A 13 -17.96 -16.14 -11.82
N MET A 14 -17.68 -16.15 -10.52
CA MET A 14 -16.51 -15.48 -9.95
C MET A 14 -15.18 -16.04 -10.52
N VAL A 15 -14.29 -15.14 -10.86
CA VAL A 15 -12.90 -15.40 -11.28
C VAL A 15 -11.90 -14.89 -10.23
N TYR A 16 -10.63 -15.22 -10.39
CA TYR A 16 -9.60 -14.98 -9.39
C TYR A 16 -8.49 -14.10 -9.94
N GLY A 17 -8.05 -13.17 -9.11
CA GLY A 17 -6.95 -12.27 -9.39
C GLY A 17 -5.67 -12.70 -8.68
N ALA A 18 -4.52 -12.52 -9.35
CA ALA A 18 -3.19 -12.67 -8.76
C ALA A 18 -2.30 -11.48 -9.15
N MET A 19 -1.38 -11.09 -8.25
CA MET A 19 -0.58 -9.88 -8.40
C MET A 19 0.88 -10.21 -8.70
N LEU A 20 1.40 -9.71 -9.83
CA LEU A 20 2.83 -9.72 -10.10
C LEU A 20 3.50 -8.55 -9.38
N ARG A 21 4.54 -8.86 -8.60
CA ARG A 21 5.27 -7.88 -7.78
C ARG A 21 6.73 -7.81 -8.19
N SER A 22 7.30 -6.61 -8.04
CA SER A 22 8.70 -6.37 -8.33
C SER A 22 9.62 -7.07 -7.33
N PRO A 23 10.66 -7.79 -7.81
CA PRO A 23 11.74 -8.29 -6.95
C PRO A 23 12.75 -7.18 -6.58
N TYR A 24 12.73 -6.03 -7.27
CA TYR A 24 13.66 -4.93 -7.07
C TYR A 24 13.10 -3.85 -6.15
N ALA A 25 13.96 -3.29 -5.31
CA ALA A 25 13.62 -2.16 -4.46
C ALA A 25 13.53 -0.83 -5.25
N HIS A 26 14.33 -0.68 -6.30
CA HIS A 26 14.32 0.47 -7.19
C HIS A 26 14.86 0.06 -8.56
N ALA A 27 14.05 0.16 -9.59
CA ALA A 27 14.42 -0.19 -10.96
C ALA A 27 13.50 0.50 -11.97
N ARG A 28 14.03 0.80 -13.15
CA ARG A 28 13.19 1.14 -14.32
C ARG A 28 12.56 -0.14 -14.85
N ILE A 29 11.32 -0.01 -15.32
CA ILE A 29 10.66 -1.06 -16.10
C ILE A 29 10.96 -0.75 -17.57
N VAL A 30 11.76 -1.59 -18.22
CA VAL A 30 12.11 -1.43 -19.63
C VAL A 30 10.99 -1.95 -20.52
N SER A 31 10.46 -3.12 -20.18
CA SER A 31 9.33 -3.74 -20.87
C SER A 31 8.55 -4.70 -20.00
N ILE A 32 7.27 -4.88 -20.33
CA ILE A 32 6.39 -5.90 -19.74
C ILE A 32 5.76 -6.68 -20.90
N ASP A 33 6.10 -7.96 -21.05
CA ASP A 33 5.47 -8.85 -22.02
C ASP A 33 4.49 -9.80 -21.34
N THR A 34 3.21 -9.60 -21.61
CA THR A 34 2.10 -10.38 -21.07
C THR A 34 1.58 -11.44 -22.04
N SER A 35 2.17 -11.56 -23.23
CA SER A 35 1.65 -12.37 -24.35
C SER A 35 1.47 -13.84 -24.00
N LYS A 36 2.44 -14.43 -23.30
CA LYS A 36 2.39 -15.84 -22.87
C LYS A 36 1.33 -16.07 -21.79
N ALA A 37 1.17 -15.13 -20.86
CA ALA A 37 0.15 -15.20 -19.83
C ALA A 37 -1.25 -15.09 -20.45
N LEU A 38 -1.46 -14.17 -21.39
CA LEU A 38 -2.73 -14.03 -22.13
C LEU A 38 -3.05 -15.25 -23.01
N ALA A 39 -2.04 -15.99 -23.45
CA ALA A 39 -2.24 -17.22 -24.23
C ALA A 39 -2.62 -18.44 -23.34
N HIS A 40 -2.53 -18.32 -22.03
CA HIS A 40 -2.92 -19.41 -21.13
C HIS A 40 -4.45 -19.61 -21.16
N PRO A 41 -4.95 -20.86 -21.34
CA PRO A 41 -6.37 -21.11 -21.63
C PRO A 41 -7.35 -20.67 -20.54
N ASN A 42 -6.89 -20.59 -19.30
CA ASN A 42 -7.69 -20.21 -18.15
C ASN A 42 -7.56 -18.73 -17.77
N VAL A 43 -6.74 -17.95 -18.47
CA VAL A 43 -6.56 -16.51 -18.23
C VAL A 43 -7.60 -15.73 -19.01
N ALA A 44 -8.37 -14.93 -18.29
CA ALA A 44 -9.39 -14.05 -18.86
C ALA A 44 -8.82 -12.68 -19.27
N ALA A 45 -7.86 -12.15 -18.48
CA ALA A 45 -7.21 -10.87 -18.75
C ALA A 45 -5.89 -10.75 -17.96
N VAL A 46 -5.02 -9.86 -18.45
CA VAL A 46 -3.86 -9.35 -17.70
C VAL A 46 -3.94 -7.83 -17.75
N ILE A 47 -3.90 -7.19 -16.59
CA ILE A 47 -4.00 -5.74 -16.42
C ILE A 47 -2.63 -5.20 -16.06
N THR A 48 -2.18 -4.19 -16.79
CA THR A 48 -0.95 -3.43 -16.55
C THR A 48 -1.28 -1.98 -16.21
N ALA A 49 -0.27 -1.17 -15.88
CA ALA A 49 -0.47 0.28 -15.66
C ALA A 49 -1.15 0.97 -16.85
N LYS A 50 -0.78 0.59 -18.08
CA LYS A 50 -1.36 1.15 -19.30
C LYS A 50 -2.85 0.84 -19.46
N ASP A 51 -3.27 -0.35 -19.04
CA ASP A 51 -4.69 -0.72 -19.07
C ASP A 51 -5.47 0.08 -18.03
N LEU A 52 -4.90 0.29 -16.85
CA LEU A 52 -5.49 1.13 -15.81
C LEU A 52 -5.59 2.60 -16.21
N GLU A 53 -4.62 3.15 -16.96
CA GLU A 53 -4.71 4.49 -17.55
C GLU A 53 -5.92 4.61 -18.48
N THR A 54 -6.11 3.61 -19.35
CA THR A 54 -7.26 3.56 -20.27
C THR A 54 -8.60 3.49 -19.54
N LEU A 55 -8.64 2.79 -18.40
CA LEU A 55 -9.82 2.68 -17.54
C LEU A 55 -10.05 3.88 -16.62
N GLY A 56 -9.08 4.79 -16.51
CA GLY A 56 -9.12 5.90 -15.55
C GLY A 56 -8.86 5.48 -14.09
N LEU A 57 -8.26 4.30 -13.87
CA LEU A 57 -8.01 3.66 -12.56
C LEU A 57 -6.52 3.60 -12.22
N ALA A 58 -5.68 4.41 -12.87
CA ALA A 58 -4.22 4.29 -12.77
C ALA A 58 -3.61 4.82 -11.46
N TRP A 59 -4.36 5.57 -10.67
CA TRP A 59 -3.87 6.22 -9.46
C TRP A 59 -4.79 5.97 -8.27
N MET A 60 -4.25 6.11 -7.08
CA MET A 60 -5.01 6.04 -5.83
C MET A 60 -4.40 6.97 -4.77
N PRO A 61 -5.21 7.50 -3.82
CA PRO A 61 -4.68 8.24 -2.71
C PRO A 61 -4.00 7.31 -1.70
N THR A 62 -3.00 7.84 -0.99
CA THR A 62 -2.40 7.21 0.17
C THR A 62 -3.04 7.72 1.46
N ILE A 63 -2.78 7.03 2.57
CA ILE A 63 -3.30 7.44 3.89
C ILE A 63 -2.70 8.77 4.37
N SER A 64 -1.57 9.19 3.82
CA SER A 64 -0.87 10.44 4.15
C SER A 64 -1.19 11.62 3.22
N TYR A 65 -2.35 11.58 2.55
CA TYR A 65 -2.84 12.62 1.62
C TYR A 65 -1.98 12.80 0.36
N ASP A 66 -1.12 11.86 0.07
CA ASP A 66 -0.40 11.77 -1.20
C ASP A 66 -1.13 10.85 -2.18
N THR A 67 -0.60 10.71 -3.39
CA THR A 67 -1.10 9.79 -4.42
C THR A 67 0.01 8.87 -4.89
N GLN A 68 -0.38 7.69 -5.35
CA GLN A 68 0.53 6.72 -5.96
C GLN A 68 -0.12 6.06 -7.18
N ALA A 69 0.70 5.50 -8.07
CA ALA A 69 0.23 4.62 -9.11
C ALA A 69 -0.32 3.32 -8.49
N VAL A 70 -1.39 2.77 -9.07
CA VAL A 70 -1.94 1.48 -8.66
C VAL A 70 -1.02 0.35 -9.12
N LEU A 71 -0.55 0.39 -10.36
CA LEU A 71 0.48 -0.50 -10.89
C LEU A 71 1.66 0.32 -11.40
N ALA A 72 2.87 -0.16 -11.18
CA ALA A 72 4.08 0.48 -11.70
C ALA A 72 4.14 0.32 -13.22
N GLY A 73 4.33 1.42 -13.95
CA GLY A 73 4.40 1.43 -15.41
C GLY A 73 5.80 1.72 -15.95
N ASP A 74 6.51 2.64 -15.31
CA ASP A 74 7.82 3.14 -15.74
C ASP A 74 8.95 2.74 -14.79
N LYS A 75 8.65 2.70 -13.50
CA LYS A 75 9.64 2.51 -12.45
C LYS A 75 9.02 1.89 -11.20
N VAL A 76 9.70 0.94 -10.59
CA VAL A 76 9.39 0.42 -9.27
C VAL A 76 10.23 1.15 -8.22
N ARG A 77 9.62 1.50 -7.09
CA ARG A 77 10.14 2.39 -6.06
C ARG A 77 10.32 1.71 -4.70
N PHE A 78 9.80 0.48 -4.57
CA PHE A 78 10.03 -0.39 -3.40
C PHE A 78 9.90 -1.86 -3.81
N GLN A 79 10.54 -2.74 -3.06
CA GLN A 79 10.44 -4.18 -3.29
C GLN A 79 9.02 -4.67 -2.97
N GLY A 80 8.45 -5.45 -3.86
CA GLY A 80 7.07 -5.91 -3.74
C GLY A 80 6.03 -4.98 -4.35
N GLN A 81 6.44 -3.85 -4.99
CA GLN A 81 5.51 -2.97 -5.70
C GLN A 81 4.80 -3.73 -6.81
N GLU A 82 3.53 -3.44 -6.96
CA GLU A 82 2.62 -4.06 -7.91
C GLU A 82 2.96 -3.64 -9.35
N VAL A 83 3.06 -4.62 -10.27
CA VAL A 83 3.45 -4.39 -11.67
C VAL A 83 2.38 -4.82 -12.66
N ALA A 84 1.75 -5.98 -12.44
CA ALA A 84 0.67 -6.48 -13.27
C ALA A 84 -0.32 -7.30 -12.44
N PHE A 85 -1.54 -7.43 -12.94
CA PHE A 85 -2.61 -8.18 -12.29
C PHE A 85 -3.22 -9.17 -13.28
N VAL A 86 -3.15 -10.46 -12.98
CA VAL A 86 -3.72 -11.53 -13.78
C VAL A 86 -5.12 -11.88 -13.29
N ILE A 87 -6.05 -12.15 -14.21
CA ILE A 87 -7.40 -12.63 -13.93
C ILE A 87 -7.57 -13.98 -14.61
N ALA A 88 -7.90 -15.01 -13.85
CA ALA A 88 -8.08 -16.37 -14.36
C ALA A 88 -9.30 -17.06 -13.74
N THR A 89 -9.72 -18.16 -14.34
CA THR A 89 -10.91 -18.93 -13.90
C THR A 89 -10.77 -19.55 -12.53
N ASP A 90 -9.53 -19.75 -12.07
CA ASP A 90 -9.18 -20.27 -10.76
C ASP A 90 -7.87 -19.68 -10.24
N GLU A 91 -7.65 -19.81 -8.94
CA GLU A 91 -6.50 -19.25 -8.24
C GLU A 91 -5.16 -19.84 -8.71
N TYR A 92 -5.13 -21.14 -9.00
CA TYR A 92 -3.90 -21.83 -9.44
C TYR A 92 -3.48 -21.32 -10.82
N SER A 93 -4.42 -21.25 -11.75
CA SER A 93 -4.18 -20.70 -13.10
C SER A 93 -3.76 -19.23 -13.06
N ALA A 94 -4.31 -18.43 -12.14
CA ALA A 94 -3.89 -17.04 -11.96
C ALA A 94 -2.42 -16.96 -11.50
N ASN A 95 -2.02 -17.76 -10.52
CA ASN A 95 -0.66 -17.79 -10.00
C ASN A 95 0.36 -18.39 -11.02
N ASP A 96 -0.02 -19.44 -11.74
CA ASP A 96 0.83 -20.02 -12.78
C ASP A 96 1.08 -19.00 -13.91
N ALA A 97 0.06 -18.24 -14.28
CA ALA A 97 0.18 -17.22 -15.32
C ALA A 97 1.08 -16.04 -14.93
N LEU A 98 1.27 -15.74 -13.64
CA LEU A 98 2.25 -14.74 -13.21
C LEU A 98 3.68 -15.10 -13.69
N GLN A 99 4.04 -16.39 -13.71
CA GLN A 99 5.34 -16.86 -14.14
C GLN A 99 5.54 -16.75 -15.66
N LEU A 100 4.47 -16.50 -16.41
CA LEU A 100 4.50 -16.33 -17.86
C LEU A 100 4.62 -14.85 -18.29
N ILE A 101 4.57 -13.93 -17.36
CA ILE A 101 4.81 -12.51 -17.62
C ILE A 101 6.30 -12.24 -17.53
N ASP A 102 6.87 -11.73 -18.61
CA ASP A 102 8.28 -11.35 -18.68
C ASP A 102 8.43 -9.83 -18.45
N VAL A 103 9.19 -9.45 -17.44
CA VAL A 103 9.45 -8.05 -17.12
C VAL A 103 10.94 -7.79 -17.13
N GLU A 104 11.37 -6.90 -18.02
CA GLU A 104 12.74 -6.43 -18.08
C GLU A 104 12.94 -5.23 -17.17
N TYR A 105 13.88 -5.35 -16.23
CA TYR A 105 14.21 -4.29 -15.27
C TYR A 105 15.64 -3.77 -15.49
N ASP A 106 15.81 -2.46 -15.34
CA ASP A 106 17.11 -1.80 -15.21
C ASP A 106 17.27 -1.32 -13.76
N PRO A 107 18.08 -2.04 -12.93
CA PRO A 107 18.23 -1.73 -11.52
C PRO A 107 18.83 -0.36 -11.26
N LEU A 108 18.30 0.35 -10.28
CA LEU A 108 18.73 1.65 -9.81
C LEU A 108 19.19 1.60 -8.35
N PRO A 109 20.04 2.55 -7.90
CA PRO A 109 20.37 2.70 -6.50
C PRO A 109 19.12 2.86 -5.64
N ALA A 110 19.04 2.11 -4.53
CA ALA A 110 17.90 2.13 -3.61
C ALA A 110 18.23 2.91 -2.33
N VAL A 111 17.20 3.53 -1.74
CA VAL A 111 17.28 4.14 -0.41
C VAL A 111 16.66 3.18 0.60
N VAL A 112 17.49 2.60 1.46
CA VAL A 112 17.06 1.62 2.46
C VAL A 112 17.27 2.07 3.91
N ASN A 113 17.74 3.31 4.08
CA ASN A 113 18.01 3.90 5.39
C ASN A 113 17.45 5.32 5.43
N ALA A 114 16.43 5.54 6.25
CA ALA A 114 15.74 6.82 6.36
C ALA A 114 16.70 7.97 6.74
N ARG A 115 17.73 7.72 7.56
CA ARG A 115 18.75 8.75 7.90
C ARG A 115 19.51 9.27 6.67
N LYS A 116 19.69 8.42 5.65
CA LYS A 116 20.44 8.75 4.43
C LYS A 116 19.53 9.21 3.30
N ALA A 117 18.22 9.19 3.51
CA ALA A 117 17.27 9.54 2.46
C ALA A 117 17.37 11.02 2.02
N LEU A 118 17.84 11.88 2.92
CA LEU A 118 18.00 13.31 2.67
C LEU A 118 19.46 13.72 2.38
N ASP A 119 20.39 12.76 2.29
CA ASP A 119 21.77 13.07 1.88
C ASP A 119 21.76 13.69 0.46
N PRO A 120 22.65 14.64 0.15
CA PRO A 120 22.66 15.35 -1.15
C PRO A 120 22.87 14.43 -2.36
N ASP A 121 23.46 13.25 -2.17
CA ASP A 121 23.73 12.24 -3.20
C ASP A 121 22.70 11.08 -3.18
N ALA A 122 21.69 11.15 -2.30
CA ALA A 122 20.64 10.15 -2.27
C ALA A 122 19.82 10.16 -3.58
N PRO A 123 19.54 8.99 -4.18
CA PRO A 123 18.70 8.94 -5.37
C PRO A 123 17.27 9.38 -5.04
N LEU A 124 16.69 10.21 -5.91
CA LEU A 124 15.29 10.63 -5.78
C LEU A 124 14.34 9.46 -6.11
N ILE A 125 13.57 9.02 -5.13
CA ILE A 125 12.64 7.90 -5.28
C ILE A 125 11.33 8.36 -5.93
N ARG A 126 10.73 9.45 -5.43
CA ARG A 126 9.46 10.01 -5.92
C ARG A 126 9.67 11.07 -7.01
N ASP A 127 10.43 10.73 -8.07
CA ASP A 127 10.66 11.56 -9.25
C ASP A 127 9.39 11.74 -10.13
N ASP A 128 8.33 10.99 -9.87
CA ASP A 128 6.99 11.14 -10.43
C ASP A 128 6.25 12.38 -9.90
N LYS A 129 6.72 12.98 -8.81
CA LYS A 129 6.11 14.17 -8.21
C LYS A 129 6.68 15.45 -8.77
N THR A 130 5.83 16.27 -9.36
CA THR A 130 6.24 17.58 -9.88
C THR A 130 6.76 18.48 -8.76
N GLY A 131 8.01 18.93 -8.88
CA GLY A 131 8.66 19.80 -7.91
C GLY A 131 9.32 19.11 -6.74
N GLN A 132 9.21 17.78 -6.62
CA GLN A 132 9.94 17.00 -5.61
C GLN A 132 11.44 17.07 -5.90
N ARG A 133 12.24 17.38 -4.88
CA ARG A 133 13.70 17.54 -5.02
C ARG A 133 14.50 16.68 -4.06
N ASP A 134 13.84 16.06 -3.12
CA ASP A 134 14.41 15.19 -2.08
C ASP A 134 13.44 14.05 -1.74
N ASN A 135 13.80 13.21 -0.80
CA ASN A 135 12.98 12.08 -0.36
C ASN A 135 12.15 12.41 0.91
N LEU A 136 11.94 13.66 1.23
CA LEU A 136 11.07 14.05 2.33
C LEU A 136 9.61 13.78 1.95
N ALA A 137 8.96 12.88 2.66
CA ALA A 137 7.59 12.45 2.36
C ALA A 137 6.54 13.50 2.71
N SER A 138 6.82 14.31 3.74
CA SER A 138 5.95 15.41 4.18
C SER A 138 6.79 16.53 4.77
N PRO A 139 6.26 17.78 4.87
CA PRO A 139 6.96 18.86 5.57
C PRO A 139 7.31 18.46 7.00
N THR A 140 8.45 18.97 7.48
CA THR A 140 8.85 18.82 8.88
C THR A 140 7.75 19.38 9.78
N TRP A 141 7.44 18.65 10.85
CA TRP A 141 6.45 19.03 11.83
C TRP A 141 7.10 19.22 13.19
N GLU A 142 6.76 20.33 13.86
CA GLU A 142 7.25 20.66 15.18
C GLU A 142 6.09 20.95 16.11
N ALA A 143 6.23 20.56 17.37
CA ALA A 143 5.24 20.83 18.42
C ALA A 143 5.91 21.00 19.78
N GLY A 144 5.35 21.87 20.59
CA GLY A 144 5.83 22.14 21.93
C GLY A 144 6.04 23.64 22.16
N ASP A 145 6.69 23.95 23.29
CA ASP A 145 7.14 25.30 23.64
C ASP A 145 8.67 25.29 23.73
N GLU A 146 9.31 25.70 22.66
CA GLU A 146 10.78 25.69 22.51
C GLU A 146 11.44 26.54 23.60
N GLU A 147 10.95 27.77 23.82
CA GLU A 147 11.57 28.67 24.81
C GLU A 147 11.43 28.13 26.25
N ALA A 148 10.28 27.57 26.60
CA ALA A 148 10.10 26.95 27.91
C ALA A 148 10.97 25.70 28.09
N THR A 149 11.12 24.93 27.01
CA THR A 149 12.01 23.75 27.00
C THR A 149 13.45 24.18 27.16
N ASP A 150 13.93 25.16 26.43
CA ASP A 150 15.32 25.67 26.54
C ASP A 150 15.61 26.19 27.93
N ARG A 151 14.68 26.93 28.54
CA ARG A 151 14.84 27.36 29.95
C ARG A 151 14.90 26.17 30.89
N ALA A 152 14.07 25.14 30.71
CA ALA A 152 14.07 23.95 31.56
C ALA A 152 15.41 23.20 31.47
N PHE A 153 15.99 23.08 30.26
CA PHE A 153 17.30 22.47 30.07
C PHE A 153 18.44 23.30 30.68
N ALA A 154 18.39 24.62 30.54
CA ALA A 154 19.38 25.53 31.14
C ALA A 154 19.38 25.50 32.66
N GLU A 155 18.23 25.24 33.30
CA GLU A 155 18.06 25.19 34.73
C GLU A 155 18.13 23.77 35.35
N ALA A 156 18.38 22.76 34.55
CA ALA A 156 18.33 21.34 34.94
C ALA A 156 19.51 20.95 35.86
N ASP A 157 19.22 20.10 36.83
CA ASP A 157 20.25 19.44 37.63
C ASP A 157 20.83 18.22 36.90
N THR A 158 20.04 17.60 36.05
CA THR A 158 20.40 16.39 35.32
C THR A 158 19.77 16.40 33.92
N VAL A 159 20.59 16.07 32.92
CA VAL A 159 20.18 15.83 31.56
C VAL A 159 20.54 14.41 31.15
N VAL A 160 19.61 13.70 30.55
CA VAL A 160 19.83 12.34 30.03
C VAL A 160 19.54 12.38 28.52
N THR A 161 20.50 11.91 27.75
CA THR A 161 20.42 11.83 26.28
C THR A 161 20.44 10.36 25.86
N ARG A 162 19.60 9.99 24.90
CA ARG A 162 19.54 8.64 24.32
C ARG A 162 19.22 8.69 22.83
N ASP A 163 19.92 7.85 22.08
CA ASP A 163 19.49 7.44 20.75
C ASP A 163 18.63 6.18 20.89
N ILE A 164 17.44 6.22 20.31
CA ILE A 164 16.44 5.14 20.39
C ILE A 164 16.09 4.72 18.98
N ILE A 165 16.15 3.41 18.72
CA ILE A 165 15.67 2.82 17.48
C ILE A 165 14.43 2.00 17.82
N TYR A 166 13.32 2.31 17.18
CA TYR A 166 12.09 1.51 17.23
C TYR A 166 11.94 0.80 15.89
N PRO A 167 12.26 -0.49 15.81
CA PRO A 167 12.31 -1.20 14.54
C PRO A 167 10.91 -1.38 13.97
N ARG A 168 10.84 -1.46 12.65
CA ARG A 168 9.63 -1.76 11.89
C ARG A 168 9.01 -3.08 12.33
N CYS A 169 7.70 -3.10 12.50
CA CYS A 169 6.91 -4.29 12.83
C CYS A 169 5.78 -4.47 11.84
N HIS A 170 5.54 -5.71 11.43
CA HIS A 170 4.34 -6.06 10.67
C HIS A 170 3.27 -6.63 11.61
N PRO A 171 2.01 -6.16 11.54
CA PRO A 171 0.95 -6.64 12.44
C PRO A 171 0.48 -8.08 12.14
N ALA A 172 0.75 -8.58 10.94
CA ALA A 172 0.49 -9.95 10.49
C ALA A 172 -0.89 -10.52 10.94
N PRO A 173 -2.01 -9.87 10.56
CA PRO A 173 -3.32 -10.41 10.88
C PRO A 173 -3.47 -11.81 10.29
N LEU A 174 -4.19 -12.70 11.00
CA LEU A 174 -4.29 -14.09 10.59
C LEU A 174 -4.95 -14.25 9.21
N GLU A 175 -6.01 -13.50 8.95
CA GLU A 175 -6.56 -13.28 7.62
C GLU A 175 -5.78 -12.14 6.94
N THR A 176 -5.24 -12.38 5.76
CA THR A 176 -4.56 -11.39 4.94
C THR A 176 -5.53 -10.36 4.35
N CYS A 177 -5.04 -9.40 3.57
CA CYS A 177 -5.90 -8.45 2.86
C CYS A 177 -6.51 -9.11 1.62
N GLY A 178 -7.71 -8.70 1.26
CA GLY A 178 -8.38 -9.19 0.06
C GLY A 178 -9.71 -8.51 -0.21
N MET A 179 -10.24 -8.75 -1.40
CA MET A 179 -11.50 -8.19 -1.87
C MET A 179 -12.17 -9.12 -2.88
N ILE A 180 -13.49 -9.10 -2.90
CA ILE A 180 -14.28 -9.47 -4.07
C ILE A 180 -14.96 -8.21 -4.56
N ALA A 181 -14.70 -7.83 -5.81
CA ALA A 181 -15.40 -6.76 -6.50
C ALA A 181 -16.38 -7.36 -7.51
N ASP A 182 -17.60 -6.85 -7.51
CA ASP A 182 -18.69 -7.29 -8.40
C ASP A 182 -19.35 -6.04 -9.01
N PHE A 183 -18.91 -5.68 -10.21
CA PHE A 183 -19.43 -4.53 -10.94
C PHE A 183 -20.53 -4.97 -11.91
N ASN A 184 -21.70 -4.37 -11.77
CA ASN A 184 -22.81 -4.59 -12.69
C ASN A 184 -22.84 -3.49 -13.77
N PRO A 185 -22.50 -3.79 -15.03
CA PRO A 185 -22.42 -2.78 -16.08
C PRO A 185 -23.81 -2.21 -16.49
N GLU A 186 -24.90 -2.94 -16.24
CA GLU A 186 -26.25 -2.48 -16.58
C GLU A 186 -26.74 -1.39 -15.62
N THR A 187 -26.43 -1.55 -14.32
CA THR A 187 -26.87 -0.62 -13.27
C THR A 187 -25.80 0.38 -12.89
N GLY A 188 -24.51 0.11 -13.19
CA GLY A 188 -23.36 0.86 -12.72
C GLY A 188 -23.04 0.63 -11.22
N GLN A 189 -23.71 -0.33 -10.58
CA GLN A 189 -23.51 -0.62 -9.15
C GLN A 189 -22.27 -1.49 -8.96
N LEU A 190 -21.47 -1.16 -7.94
CA LEU A 190 -20.32 -1.91 -7.50
C LEU A 190 -20.57 -2.50 -6.09
N ASP A 191 -20.73 -3.81 -6.01
CA ASP A 191 -20.79 -4.53 -4.77
C ASP A 191 -19.40 -5.04 -4.38
N ILE A 192 -18.97 -4.75 -3.16
CA ILE A 192 -17.65 -5.09 -2.64
C ILE A 192 -17.79 -5.94 -1.39
N TYR A 193 -17.11 -7.08 -1.34
CA TYR A 193 -16.89 -7.86 -0.13
C TYR A 193 -15.44 -7.71 0.28
N ASN A 194 -15.20 -7.12 1.43
CA ASN A 194 -13.86 -6.75 1.86
C ASN A 194 -13.75 -6.77 3.39
N GLY A 195 -12.80 -7.53 3.91
CA GLY A 195 -12.43 -7.50 5.31
C GLY A 195 -11.58 -6.27 5.61
N ASN A 196 -12.18 -5.15 6.02
CA ASN A 196 -11.47 -3.90 6.31
C ASN A 196 -11.92 -3.26 7.62
N GLN A 197 -11.12 -2.30 8.12
CA GLN A 197 -11.35 -1.60 9.37
C GLN A 197 -12.09 -0.26 9.19
N ALA A 198 -12.25 0.22 7.94
CA ALA A 198 -12.77 1.55 7.64
C ALA A 198 -13.68 1.55 6.40
N PRO A 199 -14.81 0.81 6.40
CA PRO A 199 -15.63 0.62 5.20
C PRO A 199 -16.16 1.93 4.59
N HIS A 200 -16.46 2.93 5.40
CA HIS A 200 -16.92 4.22 4.91
C HIS A 200 -15.80 4.98 4.19
N ALA A 201 -14.59 5.02 4.76
CA ALA A 201 -13.43 5.64 4.12
C ALA A 201 -13.06 4.91 2.82
N HIS A 202 -13.07 3.58 2.83
CA HIS A 202 -12.85 2.77 1.63
C HIS A 202 -13.88 3.09 0.54
N ARG A 203 -15.17 3.23 0.89
CA ARG A 203 -16.21 3.61 -0.08
C ARG A 203 -15.91 4.95 -0.75
N THR A 204 -15.55 5.96 0.04
CA THR A 204 -15.16 7.28 -0.49
C THR A 204 -13.95 7.18 -1.42
N VAL A 205 -12.91 6.44 -1.03
CA VAL A 205 -11.72 6.24 -1.87
C VAL A 205 -12.07 5.50 -3.16
N TYR A 206 -12.85 4.42 -3.10
CA TYR A 206 -13.26 3.68 -4.31
C TYR A 206 -14.14 4.52 -5.24
N ALA A 207 -15.04 5.34 -4.67
CA ALA A 207 -15.85 6.28 -5.45
C ALA A 207 -14.97 7.27 -6.21
N HIS A 208 -13.97 7.82 -5.53
CA HIS A 208 -13.06 8.79 -6.12
C HIS A 208 -12.16 8.17 -7.21
N VAL A 209 -11.58 7.01 -6.93
CA VAL A 209 -10.70 6.29 -7.86
C VAL A 209 -11.47 5.77 -9.09
N ALA A 210 -12.63 5.16 -8.89
CA ALA A 210 -13.43 4.57 -9.96
C ALA A 210 -14.34 5.58 -10.68
N GLY A 211 -14.40 6.84 -10.24
CA GLY A 211 -15.29 7.84 -10.82
C GLY A 211 -16.78 7.53 -10.62
N LEU A 212 -17.12 6.76 -9.59
CA LEU A 212 -18.48 6.37 -9.27
C LEU A 212 -19.06 7.23 -8.14
N ALA A 213 -20.36 7.48 -8.15
CA ALA A 213 -21.00 8.10 -7.00
C ALA A 213 -21.01 7.13 -5.80
N GLU A 214 -20.77 7.62 -4.58
CA GLU A 214 -20.69 6.77 -3.38
C GLU A 214 -21.92 5.88 -3.16
N HIS A 215 -23.13 6.35 -3.54
CA HIS A 215 -24.35 5.56 -3.40
C HIS A 215 -24.43 4.37 -4.37
N MET A 216 -23.58 4.35 -5.42
CA MET A 216 -23.44 3.23 -6.35
C MET A 216 -22.50 2.14 -5.80
N ILE A 217 -21.82 2.40 -4.68
CA ILE A 217 -20.89 1.46 -4.08
C ILE A 217 -21.43 0.92 -2.76
N ARG A 218 -21.53 -0.40 -2.66
CA ARG A 218 -21.95 -1.10 -1.46
C ARG A 218 -20.79 -1.96 -0.94
N ILE A 219 -20.29 -1.64 0.26
CA ILE A 219 -19.26 -2.45 0.93
C ILE A 219 -19.92 -3.35 1.98
N LYS A 220 -19.65 -4.64 1.87
CA LYS A 220 -20.09 -5.69 2.77
C LYS A 220 -18.88 -6.22 3.52
N CYS A 221 -18.72 -5.81 4.79
CA CYS A 221 -17.72 -6.37 5.68
C CYS A 221 -18.29 -7.61 6.35
N GLN A 222 -17.57 -8.72 6.22
CA GLN A 222 -17.86 -10.00 6.88
C GLN A 222 -17.15 -10.04 8.24
N ASP A 223 -17.04 -11.22 8.85
CA ASP A 223 -16.11 -11.41 9.95
C ASP A 223 -14.68 -11.11 9.48
N ILE A 224 -13.90 -10.47 10.33
CA ILE A 224 -12.54 -9.99 9.99
C ILE A 224 -11.53 -10.74 10.85
N GLY A 225 -10.60 -11.44 10.21
CA GLY A 225 -9.56 -12.25 10.84
C GLY A 225 -8.37 -11.46 11.36
N GLY A 226 -8.62 -10.32 12.03
CA GLY A 226 -7.64 -9.39 12.53
C GLY A 226 -7.42 -8.22 11.57
N GLY A 227 -7.00 -7.09 12.12
CA GLY A 227 -6.74 -5.87 11.34
C GLY A 227 -5.49 -5.15 11.83
N PHE A 228 -5.47 -4.74 13.11
CA PHE A 228 -4.33 -4.12 13.80
C PHE A 228 -3.72 -2.92 13.05
N GLY A 229 -4.55 -2.16 12.30
CA GLY A 229 -4.12 -1.08 11.43
C GLY A 229 -3.76 -1.50 10.00
N ASN A 230 -3.44 -2.77 9.76
CA ASN A 230 -3.08 -3.28 8.42
C ASN A 230 -4.23 -3.19 7.40
N LYS A 231 -5.49 -3.27 7.85
CA LYS A 231 -6.68 -3.21 6.98
C LYS A 231 -7.38 -1.85 6.99
N VAL A 232 -6.69 -0.76 7.41
CA VAL A 232 -7.19 0.61 7.30
C VAL A 232 -6.90 1.20 5.92
N PRO A 233 -5.69 1.06 5.33
CA PRO A 233 -5.39 1.62 4.02
C PRO A 233 -6.16 0.92 2.89
N VAL A 234 -6.32 1.63 1.77
CA VAL A 234 -6.66 1.02 0.49
C VAL A 234 -5.35 0.56 -0.17
N TYR A 235 -5.34 -0.65 -0.71
CA TYR A 235 -4.19 -1.24 -1.39
C TYR A 235 -4.43 -1.36 -2.89
N PRO A 236 -3.37 -1.35 -3.72
CA PRO A 236 -3.47 -1.52 -5.17
C PRO A 236 -4.28 -2.74 -5.60
N GLY A 237 -4.16 -3.87 -4.90
CA GLY A 237 -4.92 -5.09 -5.19
C GLY A 237 -6.43 -4.91 -5.13
N TYR A 238 -6.93 -4.00 -4.29
CA TYR A 238 -8.36 -3.66 -4.24
C TYR A 238 -8.79 -2.93 -5.52
N VAL A 239 -8.00 -1.97 -5.97
CA VAL A 239 -8.28 -1.22 -7.20
C VAL A 239 -8.18 -2.15 -8.43
N CYS A 240 -7.19 -3.05 -8.44
CA CYS A 240 -7.06 -4.06 -9.49
C CYS A 240 -8.23 -5.04 -9.52
N ALA A 241 -8.78 -5.46 -8.37
CA ALA A 241 -9.98 -6.29 -8.32
C ALA A 241 -11.21 -5.55 -8.90
N ILE A 242 -11.37 -4.25 -8.60
CA ILE A 242 -12.42 -3.41 -9.19
C ILE A 242 -12.24 -3.29 -10.70
N ALA A 243 -11.03 -2.94 -11.17
CA ALA A 243 -10.71 -2.86 -12.58
C ALA A 243 -10.95 -4.20 -13.29
N GLY A 244 -10.54 -5.28 -12.64
CA GLY A 244 -10.75 -6.65 -13.13
C GLY A 244 -12.21 -7.00 -13.31
N SER A 245 -13.06 -6.63 -12.35
CA SER A 245 -14.51 -6.87 -12.47
C SER A 245 -15.15 -6.05 -13.59
N ILE A 246 -14.69 -4.82 -13.79
CA ILE A 246 -15.14 -3.98 -14.92
C ILE A 246 -14.74 -4.61 -16.27
N VAL A 247 -13.50 -5.11 -16.38
CA VAL A 247 -12.97 -5.69 -17.63
C VAL A 247 -13.59 -7.06 -17.92
N ALA A 248 -13.70 -7.93 -16.91
CA ALA A 248 -14.18 -9.29 -17.07
C ALA A 248 -15.72 -9.38 -17.12
N GLY A 249 -16.44 -8.36 -16.62
CA GLY A 249 -17.92 -8.36 -16.52
C GLY A 249 -18.47 -9.37 -15.52
N VAL A 250 -17.65 -9.88 -14.61
CA VAL A 250 -17.99 -10.87 -13.59
C VAL A 250 -17.30 -10.52 -12.26
N PRO A 251 -17.71 -11.13 -11.12
CA PRO A 251 -17.04 -10.90 -9.86
C PRO A 251 -15.57 -11.35 -9.90
N VAL A 252 -14.68 -10.52 -9.40
CA VAL A 252 -13.24 -10.81 -9.27
C VAL A 252 -12.85 -10.88 -7.81
N LYS A 253 -12.27 -12.00 -7.39
CA LYS A 253 -11.72 -12.21 -6.06
C LYS A 253 -10.21 -12.13 -6.09
N TRP A 254 -9.64 -11.26 -5.27
CA TRP A 254 -8.22 -11.21 -4.97
C TRP A 254 -8.02 -11.34 -3.46
N VAL A 255 -7.13 -12.22 -3.06
CA VAL A 255 -6.66 -12.37 -1.68
C VAL A 255 -5.16 -12.51 -1.74
N GLU A 256 -4.44 -11.65 -1.05
CA GLU A 256 -2.99 -11.75 -0.95
C GLU A 256 -2.56 -12.99 -0.18
N ASP A 257 -1.45 -13.59 -0.55
CA ASP A 257 -0.82 -14.63 0.26
C ASP A 257 -0.06 -14.01 1.45
N ARG A 258 0.50 -14.85 2.32
CA ARG A 258 1.23 -14.37 3.50
C ARG A 258 2.54 -13.67 3.11
N SER A 259 3.20 -14.09 2.07
CA SER A 259 4.44 -13.48 1.58
C SER A 259 4.17 -12.09 1.02
N GLU A 260 3.10 -11.93 0.25
CA GLU A 260 2.62 -10.63 -0.23
C GLU A 260 2.26 -9.70 0.93
N ASN A 261 1.51 -10.19 1.92
CA ASN A 261 1.11 -9.43 3.10
C ASN A 261 2.33 -8.89 3.87
N LEU A 262 3.34 -9.72 4.11
CA LEU A 262 4.55 -9.33 4.80
C LEU A 262 5.45 -8.39 3.98
N LEU A 263 5.30 -8.38 2.66
CA LEU A 263 6.15 -7.62 1.75
C LEU A 263 5.61 -6.22 1.44
N SER A 264 4.31 -6.08 1.26
CA SER A 264 3.73 -4.90 0.60
C SER A 264 2.60 -4.21 1.35
N THR A 265 2.00 -4.82 2.36
CA THR A 265 0.94 -4.18 3.14
C THR A 265 1.47 -3.48 4.38
N GLY A 266 0.69 -2.50 4.87
CA GLY A 266 1.14 -1.55 5.86
C GLY A 266 1.71 -2.16 7.14
N PHE A 267 2.90 -1.74 7.49
CA PHE A 267 3.58 -2.06 8.75
C PHE A 267 3.87 -0.79 9.53
N ALA A 268 4.18 -0.95 10.84
CA ALA A 268 4.67 0.14 11.66
C ALA A 268 6.04 0.59 11.12
N ARG A 269 6.25 1.90 11.12
CA ARG A 269 7.46 2.54 10.58
C ARG A 269 8.68 2.24 11.41
N ASP A 270 9.85 2.30 10.80
CA ASP A 270 11.10 2.49 11.51
C ASP A 270 11.15 3.90 12.08
N TYR A 271 11.42 4.00 13.37
CA TYR A 271 11.70 5.29 14.02
C TYR A 271 13.13 5.32 14.52
N VAL A 272 13.82 6.38 14.16
CA VAL A 272 15.11 6.72 14.71
C VAL A 272 14.93 8.03 15.46
N MET A 273 15.19 8.00 16.77
CA MET A 273 14.92 9.13 17.66
C MET A 273 16.18 9.51 18.41
N HIS A 274 16.45 10.82 18.45
CA HIS A 274 17.38 11.41 19.40
C HIS A 274 16.56 12.07 20.50
N ALA A 275 16.64 11.60 21.73
CA ALA A 275 15.83 12.07 22.83
C ALA A 275 16.69 12.61 23.96
N GLU A 276 16.36 13.81 24.44
CA GLU A 276 16.94 14.43 25.60
C GLU A 276 15.86 14.72 26.63
N MET A 277 16.10 14.38 27.87
CA MET A 277 15.20 14.64 28.98
C MET A 277 15.95 15.34 30.10
N CYS A 278 15.39 16.39 30.64
CA CYS A 278 15.95 17.11 31.76
C CYS A 278 15.08 17.04 33.02
N SER A 279 15.76 17.14 34.19
CA SER A 279 15.09 17.16 35.48
C SER A 279 15.70 18.16 36.42
N LYS A 280 14.89 18.68 37.37
CA LYS A 280 15.29 19.57 38.46
C LYS A 280 14.62 19.12 39.75
N GLY A 281 15.40 18.93 40.81
CA GLY A 281 14.88 18.49 42.12
C GLY A 281 14.12 17.15 42.02
N GLY A 282 14.56 16.21 41.18
CA GLY A 282 13.93 14.91 40.96
C GLY A 282 12.64 14.91 40.16
N ARG A 283 12.23 16.04 39.55
CA ARG A 283 11.08 16.15 38.68
C ARG A 283 11.53 16.35 37.23
N ILE A 284 10.88 15.66 36.29
CA ILE A 284 11.09 15.90 34.86
C ILE A 284 10.51 17.27 34.52
N THR A 285 11.32 18.14 33.91
CA THR A 285 10.98 19.53 33.58
C THR A 285 10.94 19.81 32.08
N GLY A 286 11.64 19.03 31.26
CA GLY A 286 11.67 19.18 29.81
C GLY A 286 11.98 17.89 29.09
N LEU A 287 11.48 17.79 27.87
CA LEU A 287 11.73 16.72 26.91
C LEU A 287 11.93 17.33 25.53
N ARG A 288 12.97 16.88 24.84
CA ARG A 288 13.26 17.23 23.45
C ARG A 288 13.48 15.94 22.67
N VAL A 289 12.82 15.79 21.53
CA VAL A 289 12.92 14.56 20.72
C VAL A 289 12.95 14.94 19.24
N ASP A 290 14.02 14.56 18.57
CA ASP A 290 14.11 14.57 17.11
C ASP A 290 13.76 13.19 16.57
N VAL A 291 12.85 13.11 15.59
CA VAL A 291 12.34 11.84 15.07
C VAL A 291 12.50 11.80 13.57
N ILE A 292 13.14 10.75 13.08
CA ILE A 292 13.13 10.36 11.67
C ILE A 292 12.27 9.10 11.56
N ALA A 293 11.23 9.15 10.74
CA ALA A 293 10.35 8.03 10.43
C ALA A 293 10.40 7.73 8.93
N ASP A 294 10.38 6.44 8.55
CA ASP A 294 10.31 6.01 7.16
C ASP A 294 8.86 5.80 6.65
#